data_1d78e561e4e8b167642bc9ab6ea70ca1
#
_entry.id   1d78e561e4e8b167642bc9ab6ea70ca1
#
_cell.length_a   1.000
_cell.length_b   1.000
_cell.length_c   1.000
_cell.angle_alpha   90.00
_cell.angle_beta   90.00
_cell.angle_gamma   90.00
#
_symmetry.space_group_name_H-M   'P 1'
#
loop_
_entity.id
_entity.type
_entity.pdbx_description
1 polymer ?
#
loop_
_entity_poly.entity_id
_entity_poly.type
_entity_poly.pdbx_seq_one_letter_code
_entity_poly.pdbx_strand_id
1 'polypeptide(L)' 'MIRYRIIHDNDCLCDNLSDIQTHDLLLLYREQHPDWKLETQKYNFDPDGQHLGRDPDLH' A
#
# COMPACT_ATOMS: atom_id res chain seq x y z
N MET A 1 7.88 -3.39 9.65
CA MET A 1 6.40 -3.32 9.68
C MET A 1 5.86 -3.52 8.27
N ILE A 2 4.94 -4.43 8.12
CA ILE A 2 4.38 -4.72 6.81
C ILE A 2 3.19 -3.82 6.56
N ARG A 3 3.19 -3.18 5.40
CA ARG A 3 2.11 -2.32 4.96
C ARG A 3 1.69 -2.70 3.56
N TYR A 4 0.54 -2.21 3.16
CA TYR A 4 -0.05 -2.53 1.87
C TYR A 4 -0.50 -1.26 1.18
N ARG A 5 -0.59 -1.34 -0.14
CA ARG A 5 -1.21 -0.28 -0.94
C ARG A 5 -2.16 -0.93 -1.94
N ILE A 6 -3.18 -0.18 -2.31
CA ILE A 6 -4.17 -0.64 -3.28
C ILE A 6 -3.99 0.18 -4.54
N ILE A 7 -3.88 -0.52 -5.66
CA ILE A 7 -3.61 0.09 -6.95
C ILE A 7 -4.72 -0.27 -7.93
N HIS A 8 -5.16 0.70 -8.67
CA HIS A 8 -6.13 0.52 -9.75
C HIS A 8 -5.60 1.24 -10.98
N ASP A 9 -5.43 0.49 -12.07
CA ASP A 9 -5.04 1.04 -13.38
C ASP A 9 -3.78 1.92 -13.26
N ASN A 10 -2.79 1.43 -12.54
CA ASN A 10 -1.51 2.11 -12.26
C ASN A 10 -1.63 3.31 -11.33
N ASP A 11 -2.80 3.57 -10.78
CA ASP A 11 -2.99 4.64 -9.81
C ASP A 11 -3.07 4.07 -8.40
N CYS A 12 -2.32 4.66 -7.48
CA CYS A 12 -2.37 4.25 -6.08
C CYS A 12 -3.57 4.91 -5.41
N LEU A 13 -4.56 4.11 -5.06
CA LEU A 13 -5.78 4.60 -4.42
C LEU A 13 -5.56 4.87 -2.94
N CYS A 14 -4.90 3.94 -2.27
CA CYS A 14 -4.62 4.04 -0.83
C CYS A 14 -3.26 3.44 -0.56
N ASP A 15 -2.61 3.94 0.49
CA ASP A 15 -1.27 3.50 0.84
C ASP A 15 -1.15 3.42 2.36
N ASN A 16 -0.08 2.81 2.81
CA ASN A 16 0.24 2.69 4.24
C ASN A 16 -0.88 2.02 5.02
N LEU A 17 -1.41 0.93 4.47
CA LEU A 17 -2.54 0.22 5.04
C LEU A 17 -2.06 -1.00 5.81
N SER A 18 -2.78 -1.32 6.90
CA SER A 18 -2.58 -2.58 7.58
C SER A 18 -3.28 -3.69 6.81
N ASP A 19 -3.03 -4.93 7.20
CA ASP A 19 -3.67 -6.09 6.59
C ASP A 19 -5.21 -5.99 6.68
N ILE A 20 -5.71 -5.66 7.87
CA ILE A 20 -7.15 -5.55 8.09
C ILE A 20 -7.75 -4.41 7.28
N GLN A 21 -7.10 -3.25 7.28
CA GLN A 21 -7.57 -2.10 6.52
C GLN A 21 -7.62 -2.40 5.03
N THR A 22 -6.61 -3.09 4.53
CA THR A 22 -6.56 -3.47 3.12
C THR A 22 -7.75 -4.36 2.77
N HIS A 23 -8.01 -5.35 3.60
CA HIS A 23 -9.13 -6.28 3.37
C HIS A 23 -10.46 -5.53 3.35
N ASP A 24 -10.69 -4.66 4.32
CA ASP A 24 -11.93 -3.90 4.41
C ASP A 24 -12.12 -2.99 3.20
N LEU A 25 -11.07 -2.30 2.79
CA LEU A 25 -11.15 -1.41 1.65
C LEU A 25 -11.38 -2.16 0.35
N LEU A 26 -10.78 -3.33 0.20
CA LEU A 26 -10.99 -4.14 -1.00
C LEU A 26 -12.46 -4.55 -1.11
N LEU A 27 -13.07 -4.95 -0.01
CA LEU A 27 -14.49 -5.30 -0.01
C LEU A 27 -15.34 -4.10 -0.40
N LEU A 28 -15.04 -2.94 0.15
CA LEU A 28 -15.78 -1.73 -0.15
C LEU A 28 -15.68 -1.35 -1.63
N TYR A 29 -14.46 -1.38 -2.17
CA TYR A 29 -14.26 -1.06 -3.58
C TYR A 29 -14.97 -2.05 -4.50
N ARG A 30 -14.98 -3.33 -4.12
CA ARG A 30 -15.66 -4.33 -4.93
C ARG A 30 -17.17 -4.12 -4.97
N GLU A 31 -17.73 -3.62 -3.87
CA GLU A 31 -19.15 -3.29 -3.84
C GLU A 31 -19.48 -2.07 -4.68
N GLN A 32 -18.66 -1.04 -4.55
CA GLN A 32 -18.93 0.22 -5.23
C GLN A 32 -18.52 0.20 -6.70
N HIS A 33 -17.47 -0.54 -7.01
CA HIS A 33 -16.89 -0.57 -8.36
C HIS A 33 -16.56 -2.01 -8.75
N PRO A 34 -17.59 -2.82 -9.03
CA PRO A 34 -17.35 -4.25 -9.32
C PRO A 34 -16.54 -4.50 -10.60
N ASP A 35 -16.46 -3.49 -11.47
CA ASP A 35 -15.70 -3.61 -12.72
C ASP A 35 -14.22 -3.29 -12.54
N TRP A 36 -13.84 -2.76 -11.41
CA TRP A 36 -12.45 -2.37 -11.18
C TRP A 36 -11.59 -3.59 -10.92
N LYS A 37 -10.44 -3.64 -11.56
CA LYS A 37 -9.41 -4.62 -11.25
C LYS A 37 -8.45 -4.00 -10.28
N LEU A 38 -8.47 -4.50 -9.06
CA LEU A 38 -7.66 -3.94 -7.98
C LEU A 38 -6.46 -4.85 -7.72
N GLU A 39 -5.32 -4.22 -7.48
CA GLU A 39 -4.11 -4.93 -7.10
C GLU A 39 -3.66 -4.43 -5.74
N THR A 40 -3.03 -5.31 -4.98
CA THR A 40 -2.42 -4.93 -3.73
C THR A 40 -0.93 -5.19 -3.80
N GLN A 41 -0.17 -4.30 -3.20
CA GLN A 41 1.27 -4.47 -3.06
C GLN A 41 1.62 -4.49 -1.60
N LYS A 42 2.40 -5.48 -1.21
CA LYS A 42 2.91 -5.61 0.16
C LYS A 42 4.34 -5.08 0.17
N TYR A 43 4.65 -4.26 1.16
CA TYR A 43 6.00 -3.73 1.28
C TYR A 43 6.35 -3.58 2.76
N ASN A 44 7.63 -3.44 3.03
CA ASN A 44 8.13 -3.29 4.38
C ASN A 44 8.34 -1.81 4.66
N PHE A 45 7.49 -1.25 5.50
CA PHE A 45 7.56 0.16 5.88
C PHE A 45 8.38 0.31 7.15
N ASP A 46 9.36 1.18 7.11
CA ASP A 46 10.23 1.44 8.26
C ASP A 46 10.18 2.93 8.58
N PRO A 47 9.40 3.31 9.57
CA PRO A 47 9.25 4.73 9.92
C PRO A 47 10.53 5.38 10.47
N ASP A 48 11.45 4.57 10.94
CA ASP A 48 12.71 5.07 11.49
C ASP A 48 13.83 5.08 10.46
N GLY A 49 13.62 4.37 9.41
CA GLY A 49 14.63 4.19 8.40
C GLY A 49 14.73 5.40 7.55
N GLN A 50 14.86 5.38 7.72
CA GLN A 50 15.07 5.80 6.86
C GLN A 50 16.19 6.18 6.49
N HIS A 51 16.27 5.39 7.07
CA HIS A 51 17.06 5.65 6.74
C HIS A 51 17.89 5.42 6.38
N LEU A 52 18.12 5.17 6.54
CA LEU A 52 18.78 4.90 6.01
C LEU A 52 19.31 4.94 5.40
N GLY A 53 19.54 4.97 5.48
CA GLY A 53 20.05 5.09 4.67
C GLY A 53 20.38 5.23 4.23
N ARG A 54 20.71 5.28 4.33
CA ARG A 54 21.14 5.54 3.70
C ARG A 54 21.38 6.02 3.16
N ASP A 55 21.57 6.13 3.29
CA ASP A 55 22.01 6.70 2.70
C ASP A 55 22.25 7.09 2.39
N PRO A 56 22.52 7.13 2.61
CA PRO A 56 22.93 7.58 2.10
C PRO A 56 23.23 7.90 1.80
N ASP A 57 23.46 7.95 1.96
CA ASP A 57 23.90 8.36 1.54
C ASP A 57 24.00 8.59 1.28
N LEU A 58 24.12 8.44 1.63
CA LEU A 58 24.43 8.73 1.30
C LEU A 58 24.52 8.99 1.12
N HIS A 59 24.77 9.12 1.35
CA HIS A 59 25.09 9.46 1.01
C HIS A 59 25.14 9.48 0.75
#